data_3fba6fa3804ba1c82667ec6f6c114d67
#
_entry.id   3fba6fa3804ba1c82667ec6f6c114d67
#
_cell.length_a   1.000
_cell.length_b   1.000
_cell.length_c   1.000
_cell.angle_alpha   90.00
_cell.angle_beta   90.00
_cell.angle_gamma   90.00
#
_symmetry.space_group_name_H-M   'P 1'
#
loop_
_entity.id
_entity.type
_entity.pdbx_description
1 polymer ?
#
loop_
_entity_poly.entity_id
_entity_poly.type
_entity_poly.pdbx_seq_one_letter_code
_entity_poly.pdbx_strand_id
1 'polypeptide(L)'
;MTSEILKNNNDKDLLPARVIRINKRYYTLFSNEGEFLARIKGKIRHKSEVQSELPIVGDWVLMRKSDNNAFIDTILTRKNILYRKANIKKNDIQAIVSNIDYVFIIIALDNEMPMSAIARYLSIAHTSEIKPIIAISKIDIYPKSEY
;
A
#
# COMPACT_ATOMS: atom_id res chain seq x y z
N MET A 1 5.66 17.08 1.63
CA MET A 1 4.46 16.37 2.14
C MET A 1 4.52 16.08 3.63
N THR A 2 5.54 15.45 4.16
CA THR A 2 5.67 15.15 5.61
C THR A 2 5.79 16.41 6.48
N SER A 3 6.45 17.46 5.99
CA SER A 3 6.68 18.73 6.73
C SER A 3 5.45 19.62 6.87
N GLU A 4 4.47 19.53 5.97
CA GLU A 4 3.23 20.32 6.04
C GLU A 4 2.21 19.70 6.99
N ILE A 5 2.21 18.36 7.09
CA ILE A 5 1.30 17.62 7.98
C ILE A 5 1.67 17.85 9.44
N LEU A 6 2.96 18.00 9.74
CA LEU A 6 3.45 18.28 11.10
C LEU A 6 3.13 19.70 11.58
N LYS A 7 2.98 20.67 10.65
CA LYS A 7 2.67 22.06 11.02
C LYS A 7 1.25 22.27 11.54
N ASN A 8 0.31 21.39 11.18
CA ASN A 8 -1.09 21.49 11.59
C ASN A 8 -1.46 20.65 12.81
N ASN A 9 -0.52 19.89 13.37
CA ASN A 9 -0.78 19.05 14.53
C ASN A 9 -0.15 19.66 15.78
N ASN A 10 -0.96 20.27 16.64
CA ASN A 10 -0.55 20.84 17.92
C ASN A 10 -0.18 19.77 18.98
N ASP A 11 -0.31 18.48 18.69
CA ASP A 11 -0.01 17.39 19.62
C ASP A 11 1.44 16.92 19.39
N LYS A 12 2.37 17.42 20.22
CA LYS A 12 3.81 17.13 20.17
C LYS A 12 4.17 15.66 20.36
N ASP A 13 3.21 14.84 20.82
CA ASP A 13 3.43 13.41 21.09
C ASP A 13 3.14 12.52 19.89
N LEU A 14 2.66 13.08 18.76
CA LEU A 14 2.35 12.32 17.55
C LEU A 14 3.52 12.33 16.58
N LEU A 15 3.96 11.13 16.21
CA LEU A 15 5.05 10.91 15.26
C LEU A 15 4.50 10.40 13.92
N PRO A 16 4.98 10.95 12.79
CA PRO A 16 4.65 10.41 11.48
C PRO A 16 5.40 9.10 11.26
N ALA A 17 4.68 8.12 10.71
CA ALA A 17 5.24 6.84 10.35
C ALA A 17 4.55 6.27 9.11
N ARG A 18 5.22 5.36 8.42
CA ARG A 18 4.68 4.66 7.25
C ARG A 18 4.37 3.21 7.61
N VAL A 19 3.22 2.71 7.19
CA VAL A 19 2.87 1.30 7.33
C VAL A 19 3.67 0.50 6.30
N ILE A 20 4.57 -0.37 6.77
CA ILE A 20 5.43 -1.21 5.91
C ILE A 20 5.01 -2.67 5.90
N ARG A 21 4.27 -3.12 6.92
CA ARG A 21 3.76 -4.49 7.01
C ARG A 21 2.48 -4.55 7.84
N ILE A 22 1.62 -5.48 7.46
CA ILE A 22 0.38 -5.80 8.19
C ILE A 22 0.40 -7.27 8.55
N ASN A 23 0.18 -7.59 9.81
CA ASN A 23 0.08 -8.95 10.30
C ASN A 23 -1.12 -9.10 11.24
N LYS A 24 -2.24 -9.61 10.72
CA LYS A 24 -3.52 -9.81 11.43
C LYS A 24 -4.00 -8.56 12.18
N ARG A 25 -3.54 -8.36 13.42
CA ARG A 25 -3.96 -7.26 14.32
C ARG A 25 -2.84 -6.25 14.58
N TYR A 26 -1.65 -6.46 14.02
CA TYR A 26 -0.48 -5.63 14.22
C TYR A 26 -0.02 -5.00 12.92
N TYR A 27 0.53 -3.83 13.03
CA TYR A 27 1.12 -3.05 11.96
C TYR A 27 2.58 -2.82 12.28
N THR A 28 3.48 -3.08 11.33
CA THR A 28 4.84 -2.59 11.44
C THR A 28 4.90 -1.22 10.79
N LEU A 29 5.31 -0.25 11.56
CA LEU A 29 5.45 1.15 11.15
C LEU A 29 6.93 1.49 11.07
N PHE A 30 7.29 2.26 10.05
CA PHE A 30 8.62 2.81 9.88
C PHE A 30 8.58 4.33 10.03
N SER A 31 9.42 4.88 10.90
CA SER A 31 9.56 6.31 11.14
C SER A 31 11.04 6.71 11.10
N ASN A 32 11.34 8.00 11.30
CA ASN A 32 12.71 8.49 11.48
C ASN A 32 13.42 7.93 12.71
N GLU A 33 12.68 7.34 13.66
CA GLU A 33 13.21 6.76 14.89
C GLU A 33 13.31 5.22 14.82
N GLY A 34 13.03 4.62 13.64
CA GLY A 34 13.10 3.18 13.41
C GLY A 34 11.74 2.51 13.23
N GLU A 35 11.73 1.20 13.43
CA GLU A 35 10.53 0.37 13.28
C GLU A 35 9.78 0.21 14.60
N PHE A 36 8.46 0.27 14.53
CA PHE A 36 7.57 0.10 15.67
C PHE A 36 6.48 -0.93 15.37
N LEU A 37 6.23 -1.79 16.33
CA LEU A 37 5.05 -2.64 16.31
C LEU A 37 3.86 -1.87 16.86
N ALA A 38 2.81 -1.70 16.05
CA ALA A 38 1.67 -0.87 16.40
C ALA A 38 0.34 -1.61 16.34
N ARG A 39 -0.63 -1.07 17.08
CA ARG A 39 -2.04 -1.44 17.00
C ARG A 39 -2.88 -0.21 16.65
N ILE A 40 -4.09 -0.43 16.15
CA ILE A 40 -5.06 0.64 15.94
C ILE A 40 -5.77 0.94 17.26
N LYS A 41 -5.96 2.23 17.57
CA LYS A 41 -6.88 2.63 18.65
C LYS A 41 -8.32 2.21 18.33
N GLY A 42 -9.05 1.80 19.36
CA GLY A 42 -10.44 1.33 19.24
C GLY A 42 -11.38 2.28 18.48
N LYS A 43 -11.17 3.60 18.57
CA LYS A 43 -11.94 4.61 17.82
C LYS A 43 -11.90 4.45 16.29
N ILE A 44 -10.73 4.12 15.72
CA ILE A 44 -10.59 3.91 14.29
C ILE A 44 -11.33 2.63 13.90
N ARG A 45 -11.19 1.58 14.70
CA ARG A 45 -11.80 0.28 14.43
C ARG A 45 -13.33 0.30 14.49
N HIS A 46 -13.92 1.12 15.35
CA HIS A 46 -15.38 1.27 15.46
C HIS A 46 -15.98 2.20 14.39
N LYS A 47 -15.21 3.13 13.84
CA LYS A 47 -15.65 4.00 12.75
C LYS A 47 -15.56 3.32 11.38
N SER A 48 -14.73 2.29 11.23
CA SER A 48 -14.47 1.63 9.97
C SER A 48 -15.52 0.54 9.72
N GLU A 49 -16.63 0.91 9.10
CA GLU A 49 -17.62 -0.04 8.59
C GLU A 49 -17.10 -0.82 7.36
N VAL A 50 -16.09 -0.27 6.68
CA VAL A 50 -15.51 -0.84 5.46
C VAL A 50 -14.01 -1.11 5.67
N GLN A 51 -13.54 -2.24 5.19
CA GLN A 51 -12.13 -2.67 5.30
C GLN A 51 -11.14 -1.68 4.67
N SER A 52 -11.58 -0.86 3.71
CA SER A 52 -10.78 0.19 3.06
C SER A 52 -10.45 1.39 3.99
N GLU A 53 -11.14 1.52 5.11
CA GLU A 53 -10.88 2.56 6.11
C GLU A 53 -9.82 2.16 7.13
N LEU A 54 -9.40 0.89 7.14
CA LEU A 54 -8.29 0.43 7.97
C LEU A 54 -6.95 0.80 7.32
N PRO A 55 -5.86 0.88 8.13
CA PRO A 55 -4.53 1.10 7.57
C PRO A 55 -4.13 -0.02 6.62
N ILE A 56 -3.58 0.34 5.47
CA ILE A 56 -2.98 -0.58 4.50
C ILE A 56 -1.49 -0.29 4.33
N VAL A 57 -0.76 -1.22 3.72
CA VAL A 57 0.65 -1.01 3.40
C VAL A 57 0.82 0.25 2.55
N GLY A 58 1.81 1.08 2.87
CA GLY A 58 2.06 2.34 2.20
C GLY A 58 1.36 3.56 2.83
N ASP A 59 0.43 3.37 3.76
CA ASP A 59 -0.23 4.48 4.43
C ASP A 59 0.75 5.28 5.29
N TRP A 60 0.60 6.60 5.23
CA TRP A 60 1.16 7.50 6.22
C TRP A 60 0.19 7.62 7.39
N VAL A 61 0.70 7.48 8.58
CA VAL A 61 -0.08 7.52 9.81
C VAL A 61 0.59 8.44 10.83
N LEU A 62 -0.20 8.96 11.75
CA LEU A 62 0.30 9.52 12.98
C LEU A 62 0.20 8.46 14.07
N MET A 63 1.32 8.19 14.72
CA MET A 63 1.40 7.22 15.79
C MET A 63 1.78 7.89 17.11
N ARG A 64 1.35 7.30 18.21
CA ARG A 64 1.77 7.62 19.58
C ARG A 64 2.56 6.46 20.14
N LYS A 65 3.72 6.73 20.70
CA LYS A 65 4.52 5.73 21.41
C LYS A 65 3.91 5.41 22.77
N SER A 66 4.09 4.17 23.20
CA SER A 66 3.80 3.69 24.55
C SER A 66 4.86 2.63 24.85
N ASP A 67 5.54 2.71 25.96
CA ASP A 67 6.69 1.90 26.43
C ASP A 67 7.30 0.91 25.41
N ASN A 68 6.62 -0.21 25.12
CA ASN A 68 7.09 -1.25 24.19
C ASN A 68 6.25 -1.37 22.90
N ASN A 69 5.26 -0.47 22.67
CA ASN A 69 4.34 -0.54 21.54
C ASN A 69 4.07 0.87 20.99
N ALA A 70 3.42 0.90 19.83
CA ALA A 70 2.86 2.12 19.28
C ALA A 70 1.36 1.95 19.01
N PHE A 71 0.66 3.07 18.96
CA PHE A 71 -0.75 3.10 18.58
C PHE A 71 -0.93 4.03 17.38
N ILE A 72 -1.60 3.54 16.34
CA ILE A 72 -2.04 4.37 15.23
C ILE A 72 -3.19 5.23 15.71
N ASP A 73 -2.99 6.53 15.67
CA ASP A 73 -3.96 7.53 16.10
C ASP A 73 -4.79 8.04 14.91
N THR A 74 -4.14 8.27 13.77
CA THR A 74 -4.77 8.83 12.57
C THR A 74 -4.12 8.28 11.32
N ILE A 75 -4.93 7.97 10.30
CA ILE A 75 -4.47 7.66 8.95
C ILE A 75 -4.52 8.96 8.16
N LEU A 76 -3.43 9.30 7.49
CA LEU A 76 -3.34 10.50 6.67
C LEU A 76 -3.98 10.27 5.29
N THR A 77 -4.36 11.37 4.63
CA THR A 77 -4.95 11.32 3.30
C THR A 77 -4.04 10.57 2.32
N ARG A 78 -4.58 9.58 1.65
CA ARG A 78 -3.88 8.80 0.65
C ARG A 78 -3.79 9.57 -0.65
N LYS A 79 -2.60 9.57 -1.28
CA LYS A 79 -2.40 10.13 -2.62
C LYS A 79 -3.09 9.27 -3.67
N ASN A 80 -2.93 7.96 -3.56
CA ASN A 80 -3.52 6.97 -4.43
C ASN A 80 -3.67 5.63 -3.70
N ILE A 81 -4.48 4.73 -4.27
CA ILE A 81 -4.70 3.38 -3.74
C ILE A 81 -4.75 2.42 -4.92
N LEU A 82 -3.96 1.35 -4.85
CA LEU A 82 -4.07 0.23 -5.76
C LEU A 82 -5.08 -0.78 -5.22
N TYR A 83 -6.10 -1.06 -6.01
CA TYR A 83 -7.15 -2.01 -5.69
C TYR A 83 -6.99 -3.32 -6.44
N ARG A 84 -7.40 -4.40 -5.82
CA ARG A 84 -7.54 -5.71 -6.43
C ARG A 84 -8.98 -6.19 -6.26
N LYS A 85 -9.55 -6.79 -7.30
CA LYS A 85 -10.82 -7.49 -7.21
C LYS A 85 -10.60 -8.82 -6.46
N ALA A 86 -11.06 -8.92 -5.22
CA ALA A 86 -10.81 -10.07 -4.36
C ALA A 86 -11.65 -11.28 -4.73
N ASN A 87 -12.90 -11.07 -5.18
CA ASN A 87 -13.81 -12.16 -5.54
C ASN A 87 -14.79 -11.72 -6.63
N ILE A 88 -14.82 -12.45 -7.76
CA ILE A 88 -15.69 -12.12 -8.89
C ILE A 88 -17.17 -12.23 -8.51
N LYS A 89 -17.52 -13.15 -7.59
CA LYS A 89 -18.90 -13.41 -7.16
C LYS A 89 -19.47 -12.39 -6.16
N LYS A 90 -18.61 -11.65 -5.42
CA LYS A 90 -19.05 -10.74 -4.35
C LYS A 90 -18.80 -9.26 -4.63
N ASN A 91 -18.24 -8.91 -5.79
CA ASN A 91 -17.82 -7.52 -6.10
C ASN A 91 -16.89 -6.90 -5.01
N ASP A 92 -16.24 -7.72 -4.20
CA ASP A 92 -15.36 -7.26 -3.15
C ASP A 92 -14.08 -6.66 -3.76
N ILE A 93 -13.91 -5.36 -3.57
CA ILE A 93 -12.72 -4.62 -3.97
C ILE A 93 -11.82 -4.51 -2.74
N GLN A 94 -10.62 -5.05 -2.82
CA GLN A 94 -9.63 -4.99 -1.76
C GLN A 94 -8.55 -3.97 -2.07
N ALA A 95 -8.33 -3.02 -1.17
CA ALA A 95 -7.18 -2.13 -1.22
C ALA A 95 -5.91 -2.92 -0.85
N ILE A 96 -4.88 -2.87 -1.70
CA ILE A 96 -3.64 -3.62 -1.54
C ILE A 96 -2.56 -2.75 -0.92
N VAL A 97 -2.34 -1.56 -1.51
CA VAL A 97 -1.28 -0.64 -1.14
C VAL A 97 -1.69 0.78 -1.48
N SER A 98 -1.17 1.76 -0.74
CA SER A 98 -1.39 3.19 -0.95
C SER A 98 -0.08 3.95 -1.14
N ASN A 99 -0.19 5.20 -1.60
CA ASN A 99 0.90 6.16 -1.67
C ASN A 99 2.13 5.62 -2.43
N ILE A 100 1.90 4.97 -3.58
CA ILE A 100 2.96 4.48 -4.47
C ILE A 100 3.03 5.34 -5.74
N ASP A 101 4.23 5.49 -6.29
CA ASP A 101 4.47 6.27 -7.49
C ASP A 101 4.53 5.38 -8.74
N TYR A 102 5.01 4.14 -8.59
CA TYR A 102 5.21 3.20 -9.69
C TYR A 102 4.68 1.82 -9.34
N VAL A 103 4.20 1.10 -10.36
CA VAL A 103 3.87 -0.33 -10.29
C VAL A 103 4.57 -1.08 -11.41
N PHE A 104 5.31 -2.14 -11.06
CA PHE A 104 5.93 -3.02 -12.04
C PHE A 104 4.94 -4.10 -12.48
N ILE A 105 4.70 -4.19 -13.78
CA ILE A 105 3.98 -5.29 -14.43
C ILE A 105 5.04 -6.22 -15.00
N ILE A 106 5.32 -7.31 -14.30
CA ILE A 106 6.39 -8.25 -14.67
C ILE A 106 5.81 -9.32 -15.60
N ILE A 107 6.36 -9.41 -16.81
CA ILE A 107 6.03 -10.41 -17.82
C ILE A 107 7.18 -11.40 -17.89
N ALA A 108 6.94 -12.64 -17.52
CA ALA A 108 7.92 -13.71 -17.65
C ALA A 108 7.80 -14.36 -19.03
N LEU A 109 8.92 -14.47 -19.77
CA LEU A 109 8.90 -15.02 -21.13
C LEU A 109 8.64 -16.53 -21.20
N ASP A 110 8.80 -17.24 -20.10
CA ASP A 110 8.47 -18.68 -20.01
C ASP A 110 6.97 -18.94 -19.83
N ASN A 111 6.17 -17.89 -19.70
CA ASN A 111 4.73 -18.02 -19.50
C ASN A 111 3.98 -17.02 -20.36
N GLU A 112 3.16 -17.49 -21.27
CA GLU A 112 2.34 -16.65 -22.13
C GLU A 112 1.34 -15.84 -21.30
N MET A 113 1.61 -14.54 -21.15
CA MET A 113 0.64 -13.61 -20.58
C MET A 113 -0.23 -13.03 -21.70
N PRO A 114 -1.54 -13.26 -21.68
CA PRO A 114 -2.40 -12.73 -22.75
C PRO A 114 -2.43 -11.20 -22.71
N MET A 115 -2.43 -10.56 -23.87
CA MET A 115 -2.46 -9.09 -24.01
C MET A 115 -3.61 -8.45 -23.24
N SER A 116 -4.75 -9.14 -23.11
CA SER A 116 -5.89 -8.69 -22.30
C SER A 116 -5.57 -8.55 -20.82
N ALA A 117 -4.67 -9.38 -20.27
CA ALA A 117 -4.21 -9.26 -18.90
C ALA A 117 -3.31 -8.04 -18.71
N ILE A 118 -2.38 -7.81 -19.66
CA ILE A 118 -1.51 -6.62 -19.65
C ILE A 118 -2.37 -5.35 -19.72
N ALA A 119 -3.31 -5.28 -20.67
CA ALA A 119 -4.22 -4.15 -20.82
C ALA A 119 -5.02 -3.88 -19.54
N ARG A 120 -5.48 -4.93 -18.86
CA ARG A 120 -6.19 -4.83 -17.59
C ARG A 120 -5.30 -4.24 -16.48
N TYR A 121 -4.06 -4.68 -16.35
CA TYR A 121 -3.14 -4.13 -15.35
C TYR A 121 -2.76 -2.67 -15.63
N LEU A 122 -2.56 -2.32 -16.91
CA LEU A 122 -2.35 -0.93 -17.32
C LEU A 122 -3.56 -0.05 -16.98
N SER A 123 -4.77 -0.53 -17.25
CA SER A 123 -6.01 0.18 -16.90
C SER A 123 -6.15 0.40 -15.40
N ILE A 124 -5.85 -0.62 -14.58
CA ILE A 124 -5.87 -0.51 -13.11
C ILE A 124 -4.87 0.54 -12.63
N ALA A 125 -3.64 0.51 -13.15
CA ALA A 125 -2.60 1.47 -12.80
C ALA A 125 -3.03 2.90 -13.16
N HIS A 126 -3.56 3.10 -14.36
CA HIS A 126 -4.04 4.39 -14.83
C HIS A 126 -5.19 4.94 -13.99
N THR A 127 -6.20 4.11 -13.71
CA THR A 127 -7.36 4.49 -12.87
C THR A 127 -6.94 4.83 -11.44
N SER A 128 -5.85 4.24 -10.97
CA SER A 128 -5.29 4.49 -9.63
C SER A 128 -4.29 5.66 -9.61
N GLU A 129 -4.06 6.35 -10.73
CA GLU A 129 -3.05 7.42 -10.87
C GLU A 129 -1.63 6.96 -10.50
N ILE A 130 -1.29 5.72 -10.85
CA ILE A 130 0.01 5.11 -10.59
C ILE A 130 0.72 4.89 -11.92
N LYS A 131 2.01 5.22 -12.02
CA LYS A 131 2.79 5.03 -13.25
C LYS A 131 3.15 3.56 -13.44
N PRO A 132 2.67 2.88 -14.49
CA PRO A 132 3.05 1.50 -14.79
C PRO A 132 4.43 1.44 -15.44
N ILE A 133 5.20 0.42 -15.08
CA ILE A 133 6.45 0.04 -15.73
C ILE A 133 6.33 -1.42 -16.13
N ILE A 134 6.42 -1.70 -17.43
CA ILE A 134 6.46 -3.07 -17.94
C ILE A 134 7.90 -3.56 -17.83
N ALA A 135 8.11 -4.69 -17.19
CA ALA A 135 9.41 -5.34 -17.06
C ALA A 135 9.32 -6.77 -17.60
N ILE A 136 10.24 -7.11 -18.48
CA ILE A 136 10.36 -8.46 -19.01
C ILE A 136 11.36 -9.23 -18.16
N SER A 137 11.00 -10.42 -17.70
CA SER A 137 11.86 -11.28 -16.89
C SER A 137 12.10 -12.62 -17.56
N LYS A 138 13.11 -13.35 -17.09
CA LYS A 138 13.54 -14.68 -17.61
C LYS A 138 13.99 -14.66 -19.07
N ILE A 139 14.60 -13.58 -19.51
CA ILE A 139 15.11 -13.42 -20.85
C ILE A 139 16.27 -14.40 -21.15
N ASP A 140 16.95 -14.86 -20.11
CA ASP A 140 18.07 -15.80 -20.16
C ASP A 140 17.69 -17.20 -20.64
N ILE A 141 16.42 -17.60 -20.42
CA ILE A 141 15.91 -18.92 -20.84
C ILE A 141 15.20 -18.89 -22.19
N TYR A 142 15.05 -17.71 -22.80
CA TYR A 142 14.45 -17.57 -24.13
C TYR A 142 15.49 -17.82 -25.23
N PRO A 143 15.21 -18.69 -26.24
CA PRO A 143 16.17 -18.97 -27.31
C PRO A 143 16.53 -17.70 -28.07
N LYS A 144 17.84 -17.38 -28.17
CA LYS A 144 18.33 -16.19 -28.89
C LYS A 144 18.04 -16.18 -30.41
N SER A 145 17.52 -17.27 -30.96
CA SER A 145 17.21 -17.44 -32.38
C SER A 145 15.90 -16.83 -32.85
N GLU A 146 15.12 -16.21 -31.96
CA GLU A 146 13.80 -15.67 -32.29
C GLU A 146 13.69 -14.14 -32.09
N TYR A 147 14.83 -13.42 -32.12
CA TYR A 147 14.85 -11.96 -32.12
C TYR A 147 15.01 -11.42 -33.53
#